data_e6d90302839b9de8d084f9e923bb00d0
#
_entry.id   e6d90302839b9de8d084f9e923bb00d0
#
_cell.length_a   1.000
_cell.length_b   1.000
_cell.length_c   1.000
_cell.angle_alpha   90.00
_cell.angle_beta   90.00
_cell.angle_gamma   90.00
#
_symmetry.space_group_name_H-M   'P 1'
#
loop_
_entity.id
_entity.type
_entity.pdbx_description
1 polymer ?
#
loop_
_entity_poly.entity_id
_entity_poly.type
_entity_poly.pdbx_seq_one_letter_code
_entity_poly.pdbx_strand_id
1 'polypeptide(L)'
;QWMGANGGLINRKDLASYKAKRREPVRTIYRGHEIVGFPPPSSGGVHVAQILNILEPFDLALMAPDSAEFVHLVTEAMRLAFADRAHWLGDADFAAVPKGLASKKYARRLAKKIDPTKAAPVDAHSTPSNAGTDLFGKHTTHFSTADTEGWWVTCTATVNTTFGSGVVIPGTGIVMNNEMDDFSAQPGAPNVFGLIGAEANAIAPGKRPLSSMSPTIVLRDGKPIFTVGAAGGPTIITQVVLAIIQVVDFGKSP
;
A
#
# COMPACT_ATOMS: atom_id res chain seq x y z
N GLN A 1 -27.32 16.09 -11.82
CA GLN A 1 -27.51 17.25 -12.71
C GLN A 1 -26.17 18.02 -12.90
N TRP A 2 -25.52 18.43 -11.81
CA TRP A 2 -24.28 19.24 -11.88
C TRP A 2 -23.17 18.56 -12.69
N MET A 3 -22.91 17.26 -12.46
CA MET A 3 -21.90 16.49 -13.19
C MET A 3 -22.14 16.52 -14.71
N GLY A 4 -23.39 16.26 -15.16
CA GLY A 4 -23.71 16.29 -16.59
C GLY A 4 -23.59 17.67 -17.23
N ALA A 5 -23.87 18.75 -16.49
CA ALA A 5 -23.74 20.12 -16.97
C ALA A 5 -22.26 20.61 -17.06
N ASN A 6 -21.34 19.92 -16.38
CA ASN A 6 -19.93 20.30 -16.27
C ASN A 6 -18.97 19.25 -16.88
N GLY A 7 -19.45 18.38 -17.78
CA GLY A 7 -18.61 17.40 -18.48
C GLY A 7 -18.18 16.20 -17.64
N GLY A 8 -18.77 16.02 -16.47
CA GLY A 8 -18.47 14.87 -15.59
C GLY A 8 -19.14 13.58 -16.08
N LEU A 9 -18.49 12.45 -15.85
CA LEU A 9 -18.91 11.13 -16.33
C LEU A 9 -19.87 10.41 -15.37
N ILE A 10 -19.84 10.75 -14.07
CA ILE A 10 -20.66 10.07 -13.04
C ILE A 10 -22.12 10.43 -13.21
N ASN A 11 -22.97 9.43 -13.26
CA ASN A 11 -24.41 9.56 -13.41
C ASN A 11 -25.18 8.88 -12.25
N ARG A 12 -26.51 8.98 -12.25
CA ARG A 12 -27.35 8.40 -11.19
C ARG A 12 -27.26 6.87 -11.12
N LYS A 13 -27.03 6.19 -12.25
CA LYS A 13 -26.89 4.72 -12.28
C LYS A 13 -25.60 4.30 -11.59
N ASP A 14 -24.50 5.03 -11.81
CA ASP A 14 -23.22 4.76 -11.15
C ASP A 14 -23.36 4.86 -9.63
N LEU A 15 -24.01 5.93 -9.14
CA LEU A 15 -24.25 6.11 -7.70
C LEU A 15 -25.15 5.02 -7.10
N ALA A 16 -26.23 4.64 -7.82
CA ALA A 16 -27.17 3.64 -7.36
C ALA A 16 -26.59 2.22 -7.37
N SER A 17 -25.69 1.92 -8.30
CA SER A 17 -25.08 0.60 -8.46
C SER A 17 -23.82 0.41 -7.62
N TYR A 18 -23.21 1.48 -7.11
CA TYR A 18 -21.99 1.38 -6.31
C TYR A 18 -22.24 0.63 -4.99
N LYS A 19 -21.39 -0.34 -4.69
CA LYS A 19 -21.45 -1.13 -3.45
C LYS A 19 -20.08 -1.24 -2.82
N ALA A 20 -20.03 -1.06 -1.50
CA ALA A 20 -18.85 -1.44 -0.71
C ALA A 20 -18.66 -2.96 -0.80
N LYS A 21 -17.41 -3.40 -0.92
CA LYS A 21 -17.09 -4.83 -1.00
C LYS A 21 -16.39 -5.29 0.28
N ARG A 22 -16.87 -6.40 0.83
CA ARG A 22 -16.13 -7.12 1.85
C ARG A 22 -15.07 -7.98 1.17
N ARG A 23 -13.88 -8.03 1.75
CA ARG A 23 -12.75 -8.82 1.25
C ARG A 23 -12.02 -9.46 2.41
N GLU A 24 -11.46 -10.64 2.17
CA GLU A 24 -10.60 -11.31 3.16
C GLU A 24 -9.28 -10.54 3.30
N PRO A 25 -8.82 -10.25 4.53
CA PRO A 25 -7.57 -9.56 4.75
C PRO A 25 -6.37 -10.40 4.34
N VAL A 26 -5.27 -9.73 4.00
CA VAL A 26 -3.97 -10.38 3.86
C VAL A 26 -3.40 -10.65 5.25
N ARG A 27 -2.92 -11.87 5.48
CA ARG A 27 -2.36 -12.28 6.78
C ARG A 27 -0.97 -12.87 6.60
N THR A 28 -0.06 -12.55 7.50
CA THR A 28 1.23 -13.21 7.64
C THR A 28 1.66 -13.23 9.09
N ILE A 29 2.58 -14.14 9.45
CA ILE A 29 3.25 -14.13 10.75
C ILE A 29 4.63 -13.52 10.58
N TYR A 30 4.97 -12.56 11.40
CA TYR A 30 6.31 -11.94 11.42
C TYR A 30 6.83 -11.90 12.85
N ARG A 31 7.96 -12.54 13.14
CA ARG A 31 8.54 -12.60 14.50
C ARG A 31 7.54 -13.02 15.58
N GLY A 32 6.67 -13.98 15.28
CA GLY A 32 5.63 -14.44 16.22
C GLY A 32 4.41 -13.53 16.33
N HIS A 33 4.35 -12.44 15.59
CA HIS A 33 3.19 -11.55 15.51
C HIS A 33 2.39 -11.81 14.24
N GLU A 34 1.07 -11.84 14.34
CA GLU A 34 0.18 -11.89 13.18
C GLU A 34 -0.04 -10.47 12.65
N ILE A 35 0.27 -10.27 11.38
CA ILE A 35 0.08 -9.01 10.67
C ILE A 35 -1.15 -9.15 9.78
N VAL A 36 -2.16 -8.34 10.02
CA VAL A 36 -3.43 -8.35 9.28
C VAL A 36 -3.56 -7.05 8.52
N GLY A 37 -3.47 -7.12 7.20
CA GLY A 37 -3.44 -5.95 6.32
C GLY A 37 -4.55 -5.93 5.28
N PHE A 38 -4.75 -4.78 4.66
CA PHE A 38 -5.81 -4.55 3.70
C PHE A 38 -5.52 -5.23 2.34
N PRO A 39 -6.50 -5.95 1.75
CA PRO A 39 -6.29 -6.70 0.51
C PRO A 39 -6.41 -5.83 -0.75
N PRO A 40 -6.11 -6.36 -1.96
CA PRO A 40 -6.40 -5.69 -3.22
C PRO A 40 -7.88 -5.25 -3.33
N PRO A 41 -8.16 -4.07 -3.94
CA PRO A 41 -7.30 -3.29 -4.80
C PRO A 41 -6.26 -2.41 -4.09
N SER A 42 -6.07 -2.50 -2.79
CA SER A 42 -4.86 -1.91 -2.22
C SER A 42 -3.68 -2.89 -2.28
N SER A 43 -2.53 -2.37 -2.63
CA SER A 43 -1.26 -3.10 -2.56
C SER A 43 -0.72 -3.20 -1.13
N GLY A 44 -1.27 -2.40 -0.20
CA GLY A 44 -0.73 -2.20 1.13
C GLY A 44 -0.51 -3.48 1.91
N GLY A 45 -1.55 -4.26 2.17
CA GLY A 45 -1.41 -5.48 2.97
C GLY A 45 -0.52 -6.53 2.30
N VAL A 46 -0.55 -6.64 0.96
CA VAL A 46 0.32 -7.58 0.22
C VAL A 46 1.78 -7.22 0.42
N HIS A 47 2.14 -5.93 0.23
CA HIS A 47 3.55 -5.53 0.27
C HIS A 47 4.08 -5.32 1.68
N VAL A 48 3.27 -4.91 2.64
CA VAL A 48 3.66 -4.96 4.05
C VAL A 48 4.03 -6.39 4.44
N ALA A 49 3.17 -7.37 4.13
CA ALA A 49 3.45 -8.78 4.40
C ALA A 49 4.69 -9.29 3.63
N GLN A 50 4.83 -8.93 2.36
CA GLN A 50 5.94 -9.35 1.52
C GLN A 50 7.27 -8.81 2.02
N ILE A 51 7.37 -7.50 2.31
CA ILE A 51 8.59 -6.86 2.78
C ILE A 51 9.01 -7.44 4.13
N LEU A 52 8.10 -7.56 5.10
CA LEU A 52 8.38 -8.18 6.39
C LEU A 52 8.86 -9.64 6.23
N ASN A 53 8.23 -10.41 5.35
CA ASN A 53 8.64 -11.78 5.08
C ASN A 53 10.02 -11.88 4.38
N ILE A 54 10.39 -10.92 3.53
CA ILE A 54 11.73 -10.84 2.94
C ILE A 54 12.77 -10.53 4.02
N LEU A 55 12.45 -9.65 4.96
CA LEU A 55 13.34 -9.25 6.05
C LEU A 55 13.48 -10.29 7.16
N GLU A 56 12.55 -11.24 7.27
CA GLU A 56 12.52 -12.22 8.37
C GLU A 56 13.80 -13.06 8.54
N PRO A 57 14.54 -13.44 7.48
CA PRO A 57 15.82 -14.17 7.63
C PRO A 57 16.98 -13.33 8.22
N PHE A 58 16.84 -12.00 8.23
CA PHE A 58 17.89 -11.10 8.74
C PHE A 58 17.60 -10.74 10.20
N ASP A 59 18.62 -10.70 11.05
CA ASP A 59 18.44 -10.34 12.46
C ASP A 59 18.54 -8.81 12.62
N LEU A 60 17.43 -8.12 12.34
CA LEU A 60 17.36 -6.66 12.41
C LEU A 60 17.56 -6.14 13.84
N ALA A 61 17.19 -6.92 14.87
CA ALA A 61 17.32 -6.53 16.27
C ALA A 61 18.79 -6.33 16.71
N LEU A 62 19.75 -6.93 16.00
CA LEU A 62 21.19 -6.75 16.27
C LEU A 62 21.78 -5.51 15.57
N MET A 63 21.00 -4.84 14.72
CA MET A 63 21.47 -3.66 13.98
C MET A 63 21.05 -2.37 14.68
N ALA A 64 21.81 -1.29 14.52
CA ALA A 64 21.31 0.02 14.91
C ALA A 64 20.22 0.47 13.92
N PRO A 65 19.08 1.03 14.39
CA PRO A 65 17.94 1.36 13.53
C PRO A 65 18.21 2.38 12.41
N ASP A 66 19.30 3.12 12.52
CA ASP A 66 19.76 4.17 11.59
C ASP A 66 21.08 3.80 10.90
N SER A 67 21.59 2.57 11.10
CA SER A 67 22.80 2.11 10.46
C SER A 67 22.64 1.96 8.94
N ALA A 68 23.74 2.15 8.21
CA ALA A 68 23.74 1.94 6.75
C ALA A 68 23.34 0.50 6.37
N GLU A 69 23.71 -0.48 7.18
CA GLU A 69 23.34 -1.88 7.00
C GLU A 69 21.83 -2.09 7.11
N PHE A 70 21.20 -1.56 8.16
CA PHE A 70 19.75 -1.63 8.34
C PHE A 70 19.02 -0.94 7.18
N VAL A 71 19.39 0.30 6.86
CA VAL A 71 18.78 1.07 5.76
C VAL A 71 18.94 0.34 4.43
N HIS A 72 20.10 -0.25 4.17
CA HIS A 72 20.37 -1.01 2.96
C HIS A 72 19.43 -2.22 2.84
N LEU A 73 19.38 -3.08 3.86
CA LEU A 73 18.54 -4.29 3.84
C LEU A 73 17.06 -3.97 3.67
N VAL A 74 16.56 -2.99 4.42
CA VAL A 74 15.16 -2.59 4.34
C VAL A 74 14.84 -2.01 2.95
N THR A 75 15.73 -1.18 2.40
CA THR A 75 15.57 -0.60 1.07
C THR A 75 15.57 -1.68 -0.03
N GLU A 76 16.47 -2.65 0.03
CA GLU A 76 16.51 -3.76 -0.94
C GLU A 76 15.24 -4.60 -0.88
N ALA A 77 14.74 -4.92 0.32
CA ALA A 77 13.47 -5.62 0.48
C ALA A 77 12.29 -4.83 -0.11
N MET A 78 12.24 -3.52 0.13
CA MET A 78 11.25 -2.62 -0.45
C MET A 78 11.33 -2.58 -1.97
N ARG A 79 12.53 -2.46 -2.55
CA ARG A 79 12.74 -2.44 -4.01
C ARG A 79 12.20 -3.69 -4.68
N LEU A 80 12.49 -4.87 -4.12
CA LEU A 80 11.98 -6.15 -4.64
C LEU A 80 10.45 -6.23 -4.58
N ALA A 81 9.84 -5.78 -3.50
CA ALA A 81 8.40 -5.76 -3.35
C ALA A 81 7.73 -4.75 -4.30
N PHE A 82 8.29 -3.56 -4.47
CA PHE A 82 7.75 -2.56 -5.40
C PHE A 82 7.89 -2.95 -6.87
N ALA A 83 8.91 -3.73 -7.24
CA ALA A 83 8.99 -4.34 -8.57
C ALA A 83 7.81 -5.29 -8.83
N ASP A 84 7.47 -6.13 -7.85
CA ASP A 84 6.29 -7.00 -7.94
C ASP A 84 4.98 -6.19 -7.97
N ARG A 85 4.90 -5.08 -7.21
CA ARG A 85 3.76 -4.17 -7.22
C ARG A 85 3.48 -3.64 -8.62
N ALA A 86 4.52 -3.16 -9.27
CA ALA A 86 4.42 -2.56 -10.60
C ALA A 86 3.83 -3.53 -11.62
N HIS A 87 4.14 -4.82 -11.51
CA HIS A 87 3.75 -5.84 -12.48
C HIS A 87 2.43 -6.52 -12.16
N TRP A 88 2.19 -6.89 -10.89
CA TRP A 88 1.13 -7.84 -10.52
C TRP A 88 -0.11 -7.19 -9.93
N LEU A 89 -0.01 -5.99 -9.35
CA LEU A 89 -1.08 -5.44 -8.54
C LEU A 89 -2.11 -4.63 -9.34
N GLY A 90 -3.36 -4.82 -8.95
CA GLY A 90 -4.55 -4.18 -9.48
C GLY A 90 -5.79 -4.64 -8.73
N ASP A 91 -6.97 -4.32 -9.25
CA ASP A 91 -8.24 -4.83 -8.70
C ASP A 91 -8.34 -6.34 -8.95
N ALA A 92 -8.36 -7.13 -7.88
CA ALA A 92 -8.42 -8.58 -7.93
C ALA A 92 -9.73 -9.13 -8.54
N ASP A 93 -10.74 -8.29 -8.74
CA ASP A 93 -11.95 -8.68 -9.47
C ASP A 93 -11.74 -8.64 -11.00
N PHE A 94 -10.67 -7.99 -11.47
CA PHE A 94 -10.35 -7.77 -12.89
C PHE A 94 -9.00 -8.34 -13.30
N ALA A 95 -8.07 -8.49 -12.37
CA ALA A 95 -6.72 -8.97 -12.62
C ALA A 95 -6.38 -10.15 -11.72
N ALA A 96 -5.63 -11.11 -12.24
CA ALA A 96 -5.14 -12.25 -11.47
C ALA A 96 -3.96 -11.81 -10.57
N VAL A 97 -4.26 -11.28 -9.38
CA VAL A 97 -3.23 -10.94 -8.40
C VAL A 97 -2.74 -12.21 -7.70
N PRO A 98 -1.45 -12.58 -7.84
CA PRO A 98 -0.94 -13.82 -7.28
C PRO A 98 -0.94 -13.83 -5.75
N LYS A 99 -1.71 -14.71 -5.11
CA LYS A 99 -1.70 -14.88 -3.64
C LYS A 99 -0.31 -15.24 -3.09
N GLY A 100 0.54 -15.84 -3.91
CA GLY A 100 1.90 -16.22 -3.56
C GLY A 100 2.85 -15.05 -3.26
N LEU A 101 2.52 -13.82 -3.63
CA LEU A 101 3.36 -12.64 -3.36
C LEU A 101 3.66 -12.46 -1.87
N ALA A 102 2.68 -12.69 -1.01
CA ALA A 102 2.85 -12.61 0.45
C ALA A 102 3.34 -13.93 1.09
N SER A 103 3.69 -14.97 0.30
CA SER A 103 4.10 -16.25 0.86
C SER A 103 5.54 -16.24 1.38
N LYS A 104 5.79 -16.94 2.49
CA LYS A 104 7.13 -17.12 3.06
C LYS A 104 8.11 -17.79 2.09
N LYS A 105 7.64 -18.73 1.26
CA LYS A 105 8.48 -19.40 0.27
C LYS A 105 8.98 -18.43 -0.80
N TYR A 106 8.11 -17.58 -1.28
CA TYR A 106 8.48 -16.56 -2.27
C TYR A 106 9.43 -15.51 -1.67
N ALA A 107 9.09 -15.00 -0.49
CA ALA A 107 9.90 -14.03 0.23
C ALA A 107 11.32 -14.54 0.51
N ARG A 108 11.49 -15.80 0.95
CA ARG A 108 12.81 -16.41 1.13
C ARG A 108 13.63 -16.48 -0.16
N ARG A 109 12.97 -16.67 -1.30
CA ARG A 109 13.65 -16.63 -2.60
C ARG A 109 14.12 -15.21 -2.95
N LEU A 110 13.30 -14.21 -2.64
CA LEU A 110 13.67 -12.81 -2.84
C LEU A 110 14.80 -12.38 -1.88
N ALA A 111 14.73 -12.76 -0.61
CA ALA A 111 15.78 -12.46 0.37
C ALA A 111 17.17 -12.92 -0.07
N LYS A 112 17.26 -14.07 -0.76
CA LYS A 112 18.53 -14.58 -1.33
C LYS A 112 19.11 -13.70 -2.44
N LYS A 113 18.35 -12.78 -3.01
CA LYS A 113 18.83 -11.82 -4.02
C LYS A 113 19.49 -10.59 -3.41
N ILE A 114 19.28 -10.36 -2.11
CA ILE A 114 19.85 -9.21 -1.42
C ILE A 114 21.33 -9.49 -1.13
N ASP A 115 22.19 -8.66 -1.70
CA ASP A 115 23.62 -8.62 -1.35
C ASP A 115 23.78 -7.60 -0.21
N PRO A 116 24.30 -7.98 0.97
CA PRO A 116 24.40 -7.07 2.10
C PRO A 116 25.38 -5.92 1.90
N THR A 117 26.21 -5.97 0.85
CA THR A 117 27.30 -5.01 0.63
C THR A 117 27.08 -4.07 -0.53
N LYS A 118 26.13 -4.37 -1.44
CA LYS A 118 25.85 -3.55 -2.63
C LYS A 118 24.41 -3.68 -3.08
N ALA A 119 23.90 -2.61 -3.68
CA ALA A 119 22.57 -2.61 -4.29
C ALA A 119 22.52 -3.61 -5.46
N ALA A 120 21.54 -4.49 -5.43
CA ALA A 120 21.29 -5.42 -6.53
C ALA A 120 20.61 -4.70 -7.70
N PRO A 121 20.89 -5.08 -8.97
CA PRO A 121 20.06 -4.64 -10.07
C PRO A 121 18.63 -5.16 -9.87
N VAL A 122 17.64 -4.29 -10.06
CA VAL A 122 16.24 -4.67 -10.11
C VAL A 122 15.82 -4.71 -11.57
N ASP A 123 15.26 -5.85 -12.00
CA ASP A 123 14.81 -6.05 -13.38
C ASP A 123 13.90 -4.92 -13.87
N ALA A 124 13.71 -4.80 -15.19
CA ALA A 124 13.19 -3.68 -15.99
C ALA A 124 11.90 -2.97 -15.53
N HIS A 125 11.29 -3.36 -14.42
CA HIS A 125 10.13 -2.69 -13.82
C HIS A 125 10.52 -1.64 -12.78
N SER A 126 11.83 -1.42 -12.56
CA SER A 126 12.32 -0.44 -11.60
C SER A 126 12.14 1.01 -12.09
N THR A 127 11.94 1.91 -11.12
CA THR A 127 11.72 3.34 -11.19
C THR A 127 12.55 4.04 -12.28
N PRO A 128 11.93 4.88 -13.15
CA PRO A 128 12.69 5.72 -14.07
C PRO A 128 13.59 6.69 -13.29
N SER A 129 14.78 6.92 -13.82
CA SER A 129 15.84 7.75 -13.22
C SER A 129 15.48 9.24 -13.00
N ASN A 130 14.27 9.67 -13.39
CA ASN A 130 13.77 11.05 -13.29
C ASN A 130 12.43 11.15 -12.54
N ALA A 131 12.04 10.17 -11.75
CA ALA A 131 10.89 10.30 -10.87
C ALA A 131 11.23 11.30 -9.75
N GLY A 132 11.00 12.57 -10.01
CA GLY A 132 10.99 13.59 -8.98
C GLY A 132 9.94 13.21 -7.94
N THR A 133 10.40 12.87 -6.76
CA THR A 133 9.51 12.63 -5.62
C THR A 133 9.05 13.99 -5.12
N ASP A 134 7.88 14.42 -5.55
CA ASP A 134 7.17 15.49 -4.86
C ASP A 134 6.66 14.93 -3.53
N LEU A 135 7.45 15.10 -2.48
CA LEU A 135 7.18 14.59 -1.14
C LEU A 135 6.07 15.37 -0.41
N PHE A 136 5.60 16.49 -0.94
CA PHE A 136 4.75 17.43 -0.22
C PHE A 136 3.29 17.50 -0.71
N GLY A 137 2.92 16.83 -1.81
CA GLY A 137 1.60 16.89 -2.42
C GLY A 137 0.63 15.75 -2.10
N LYS A 138 0.88 14.90 -1.09
CA LYS A 138 0.17 13.63 -0.89
C LYS A 138 -0.63 13.65 0.40
N HIS A 139 -1.97 13.67 0.29
CA HIS A 139 -2.88 13.79 1.42
C HIS A 139 -3.81 12.59 1.54
N THR A 140 -3.53 11.77 2.51
CA THR A 140 -4.36 10.65 2.98
C THR A 140 -4.54 10.84 4.47
N THR A 141 -5.61 10.35 5.05
CA THR A 141 -5.82 10.33 6.50
C THR A 141 -5.90 8.89 6.98
N HIS A 142 -5.30 8.63 8.13
CA HIS A 142 -5.43 7.36 8.83
C HIS A 142 -5.91 7.60 10.26
N PHE A 143 -6.83 6.77 10.73
CA PHE A 143 -7.25 6.75 12.13
C PHE A 143 -7.52 5.33 12.59
N SER A 144 -7.37 5.11 13.89
CA SER A 144 -7.68 3.85 14.55
C SER A 144 -8.50 4.10 15.79
N THR A 145 -9.42 3.19 16.09
CA THR A 145 -10.24 3.22 17.30
C THR A 145 -10.27 1.85 17.94
N ALA A 146 -10.37 1.83 19.26
CA ALA A 146 -10.58 0.60 20.03
C ALA A 146 -11.55 0.87 21.18
N ASP A 147 -12.26 -0.16 21.63
CA ASP A 147 -13.15 -0.08 22.78
C ASP A 147 -12.78 -1.11 23.86
N THR A 148 -13.47 -1.05 24.99
CA THR A 148 -13.27 -1.96 26.13
C THR A 148 -13.81 -3.36 25.91
N GLU A 149 -14.63 -3.57 24.86
CA GLU A 149 -15.18 -4.88 24.47
C GLU A 149 -14.21 -5.65 23.58
N GLY A 150 -13.11 -5.02 23.14
CA GLY A 150 -12.07 -5.63 22.32
C GLY A 150 -12.27 -5.43 20.80
N TRP A 151 -13.15 -4.53 20.39
CA TRP A 151 -13.25 -4.12 19.00
C TRP A 151 -12.13 -3.16 18.64
N TRP A 152 -11.45 -3.46 17.55
CA TRP A 152 -10.38 -2.63 17.01
C TRP A 152 -10.67 -2.32 15.54
N VAL A 153 -10.61 -1.05 15.18
CA VAL A 153 -10.82 -0.59 13.81
C VAL A 153 -9.61 0.22 13.37
N THR A 154 -9.13 -0.07 12.18
CA THR A 154 -8.07 0.69 11.51
C THR A 154 -8.59 1.12 10.15
N CYS A 155 -8.57 2.42 9.86
CA CYS A 155 -9.17 3.00 8.67
C CYS A 155 -8.25 4.01 8.02
N THR A 156 -8.05 3.84 6.72
CA THR A 156 -7.38 4.85 5.89
C THR A 156 -8.37 5.37 4.87
N ALA A 157 -8.55 6.68 4.81
CA ALA A 157 -9.47 7.36 3.91
C ALA A 157 -8.74 8.48 3.15
N THR A 158 -9.11 8.70 1.90
CA THR A 158 -8.45 9.68 1.05
C THR A 158 -9.39 10.23 -0.03
N VAL A 159 -9.03 11.37 -0.56
CA VAL A 159 -9.52 11.90 -1.84
C VAL A 159 -8.39 11.92 -2.88
N ASN A 160 -7.28 11.23 -2.60
CA ASN A 160 -6.02 11.07 -3.30
C ASN A 160 -5.07 12.26 -3.10
N THR A 161 -5.24 13.39 -3.77
CA THR A 161 -4.43 14.60 -3.55
C THR A 161 -5.08 15.54 -2.53
N THR A 162 -4.42 16.67 -2.16
CA THR A 162 -4.84 17.61 -1.09
C THR A 162 -6.32 17.98 -1.12
N PHE A 163 -6.84 18.28 -2.31
CA PHE A 163 -8.25 18.61 -2.54
C PHE A 163 -8.85 17.72 -3.64
N GLY A 164 -8.34 16.48 -3.77
CA GLY A 164 -8.80 15.55 -4.78
C GLY A 164 -8.73 16.14 -6.19
N SER A 165 -9.85 16.17 -6.90
CA SER A 165 -9.96 16.79 -8.22
C SER A 165 -10.05 18.32 -8.18
N GLY A 166 -10.06 18.96 -7.01
CA GLY A 166 -10.33 20.38 -6.84
C GLY A 166 -11.78 20.79 -7.04
N VAL A 167 -12.66 19.82 -7.26
CA VAL A 167 -14.10 20.06 -7.50
C VAL A 167 -14.90 19.84 -6.22
N VAL A 168 -15.65 20.85 -5.82
CA VAL A 168 -16.67 20.75 -4.77
C VAL A 168 -18.05 20.81 -5.41
N ILE A 169 -18.89 19.81 -5.16
CA ILE A 169 -20.26 19.80 -5.71
C ILE A 169 -21.08 20.84 -4.96
N PRO A 170 -21.62 21.87 -5.65
CA PRO A 170 -22.36 22.95 -5.01
C PRO A 170 -23.55 22.44 -4.17
N GLY A 171 -23.71 23.00 -2.97
CA GLY A 171 -24.79 22.67 -2.05
C GLY A 171 -24.62 21.36 -1.27
N THR A 172 -23.50 20.61 -1.47
CA THR A 172 -23.29 19.32 -0.79
C THR A 172 -22.10 19.35 0.21
N GLY A 173 -21.14 20.25 0.01
CA GLY A 173 -19.87 20.24 0.75
C GLY A 173 -18.94 19.07 0.37
N ILE A 174 -19.28 18.25 -0.60
CA ILE A 174 -18.50 17.07 -1.00
C ILE A 174 -17.38 17.51 -1.95
N VAL A 175 -16.13 17.29 -1.52
CA VAL A 175 -14.94 17.38 -2.37
C VAL A 175 -14.80 16.09 -3.15
N MET A 176 -14.72 16.16 -4.48
CA MET A 176 -14.55 15.00 -5.35
C MET A 176 -13.10 14.54 -5.33
N ASN A 177 -12.91 13.23 -5.25
CA ASN A 177 -11.58 12.64 -5.36
C ASN A 177 -11.03 12.71 -6.79
N ASN A 178 -9.72 12.47 -6.95
CA ASN A 178 -9.04 12.24 -8.22
C ASN A 178 -8.38 10.83 -8.28
N GLU A 179 -9.04 9.83 -7.71
CA GLU A 179 -8.53 8.45 -7.63
C GLU A 179 -8.32 7.80 -9.00
N MET A 180 -8.85 8.36 -10.08
CA MET A 180 -8.57 7.90 -11.44
C MET A 180 -7.09 8.01 -11.80
N ASP A 181 -6.35 8.92 -11.14
CA ASP A 181 -4.90 9.11 -11.34
C ASP A 181 -4.05 7.96 -10.77
N ASP A 182 -4.64 7.10 -9.95
CA ASP A 182 -4.00 5.89 -9.43
C ASP A 182 -4.01 4.72 -10.41
N PHE A 183 -4.79 4.80 -11.48
CA PHE A 183 -4.71 3.84 -12.57
C PHE A 183 -3.42 4.01 -13.39
N SER A 184 -3.03 2.94 -14.07
CA SER A 184 -2.07 2.99 -15.15
C SER A 184 -2.80 3.46 -16.42
N ALA A 185 -2.87 4.78 -16.62
CA ALA A 185 -3.50 5.35 -17.81
C ALA A 185 -2.77 4.88 -19.08
N GLN A 186 -1.45 4.72 -18.99
CA GLN A 186 -0.61 4.07 -19.99
C GLN A 186 0.27 3.05 -19.26
N PRO A 187 0.03 1.73 -19.42
CA PRO A 187 0.87 0.69 -18.84
C PRO A 187 2.35 0.88 -19.21
N GLY A 188 3.23 0.81 -18.20
CA GLY A 188 4.66 1.07 -18.35
C GLY A 188 5.08 2.54 -18.19
N ALA A 189 4.13 3.49 -18.17
CA ALA A 189 4.41 4.89 -17.83
C ALA A 189 4.12 5.19 -16.35
N PRO A 190 4.83 6.14 -15.73
CA PRO A 190 4.58 6.54 -14.35
C PRO A 190 3.26 7.32 -14.23
N ASN A 191 2.53 7.11 -13.13
CA ASN A 191 1.39 7.92 -12.75
C ASN A 191 1.84 9.20 -12.01
N VAL A 192 0.89 10.00 -11.50
CA VAL A 192 1.16 11.24 -10.74
C VAL A 192 2.07 11.04 -9.53
N PHE A 193 2.14 9.83 -8.96
CA PHE A 193 3.02 9.47 -7.84
C PHE A 193 4.37 8.90 -8.30
N GLY A 194 4.68 8.89 -9.58
CA GLY A 194 5.87 8.26 -10.14
C GLY A 194 5.84 6.74 -10.10
N LEU A 195 4.70 6.13 -9.77
CA LEU A 195 4.54 4.68 -9.76
C LEU A 195 4.27 4.17 -11.17
N ILE A 196 5.09 3.22 -11.59
CA ILE A 196 4.85 2.48 -12.82
C ILE A 196 3.89 1.33 -12.51
N GLY A 197 2.89 1.16 -13.36
CA GLY A 197 1.97 0.03 -13.30
C GLY A 197 1.87 -0.66 -14.64
N ALA A 198 1.43 -1.91 -14.61
CA ALA A 198 1.21 -2.74 -15.79
C ALA A 198 -0.29 -2.79 -16.16
N GLU A 199 -0.62 -3.65 -17.13
CA GLU A 199 -1.99 -3.90 -17.60
C GLU A 199 -2.95 -4.31 -16.47
N ALA A 200 -2.41 -4.96 -15.43
CA ALA A 200 -3.19 -5.33 -14.24
C ALA A 200 -3.91 -4.14 -13.58
N ASN A 201 -3.37 -2.92 -13.71
CA ASN A 201 -3.95 -1.68 -13.19
C ASN A 201 -4.43 -0.73 -14.30
N ALA A 202 -4.60 -1.18 -15.54
CA ALA A 202 -5.18 -0.37 -16.61
C ALA A 202 -6.63 0.00 -16.32
N ILE A 203 -7.10 1.13 -16.85
CA ILE A 203 -8.47 1.63 -16.68
C ILE A 203 -9.48 0.67 -17.32
N ALA A 204 -10.54 0.31 -16.59
CA ALA A 204 -11.67 -0.43 -17.14
C ALA A 204 -12.98 -0.03 -16.43
N PRO A 205 -14.15 -0.14 -17.10
CA PRO A 205 -15.45 0.15 -16.48
C PRO A 205 -15.70 -0.71 -15.23
N GLY A 206 -16.10 -0.09 -14.12
CA GLY A 206 -16.38 -0.78 -12.85
C GLY A 206 -15.15 -1.23 -12.06
N LYS A 207 -13.94 -1.07 -12.58
CA LYS A 207 -12.68 -1.40 -11.92
C LYS A 207 -12.29 -0.32 -10.90
N ARG A 208 -11.67 -0.74 -9.81
CA ARG A 208 -11.09 0.15 -8.79
C ARG A 208 -9.61 0.35 -9.04
N PRO A 209 -9.08 1.57 -8.84
CA PRO A 209 -7.65 1.82 -9.00
C PRO A 209 -6.83 1.14 -7.90
N LEU A 210 -5.56 0.91 -8.19
CA LEU A 210 -4.60 0.35 -7.25
C LEU A 210 -4.19 1.39 -6.21
N SER A 211 -4.59 1.17 -4.96
CA SER A 211 -4.20 2.01 -3.83
C SER A 211 -2.91 1.52 -3.15
N SER A 212 -2.29 2.40 -2.36
CA SER A 212 -1.20 2.09 -1.43
C SER A 212 -1.63 2.16 0.04
N MET A 213 -2.87 2.46 0.35
CA MET A 213 -3.40 2.52 1.72
C MET A 213 -3.19 1.19 2.44
N SER A 214 -2.61 1.24 3.65
CA SER A 214 -2.14 0.08 4.39
C SER A 214 -2.66 0.07 5.84
N PRO A 215 -3.97 0.19 6.08
CA PRO A 215 -4.48 0.00 7.43
C PRO A 215 -4.13 -1.42 7.89
N THR A 216 -3.48 -1.52 9.05
CA THR A 216 -2.90 -2.77 9.54
C THR A 216 -3.17 -2.94 11.03
N ILE A 217 -3.53 -4.16 11.44
CA ILE A 217 -3.64 -4.57 12.85
C ILE A 217 -2.56 -5.62 13.10
N VAL A 218 -1.82 -5.45 14.20
CA VAL A 218 -0.81 -6.39 14.66
C VAL A 218 -1.32 -7.11 15.91
N LEU A 219 -1.29 -8.45 15.88
CA LEU A 219 -1.75 -9.28 16.98
C LEU A 219 -0.59 -10.12 17.53
N ARG A 220 -0.67 -10.40 18.85
CA ARG A 220 0.15 -11.41 19.52
C ARG A 220 -0.80 -12.34 20.28
N ASP A 221 -0.62 -13.65 20.11
CA ASP A 221 -1.45 -14.68 20.75
C ASP A 221 -2.95 -14.45 20.52
N GLY A 222 -3.31 -14.06 19.29
CA GLY A 222 -4.69 -13.78 18.86
C GLY A 222 -5.30 -12.48 19.39
N LYS A 223 -4.55 -11.66 20.15
CA LYS A 223 -5.02 -10.38 20.68
C LYS A 223 -4.36 -9.21 19.95
N PRO A 224 -5.13 -8.18 19.55
CA PRO A 224 -4.55 -6.96 19.00
C PRO A 224 -3.62 -6.30 20.03
N ILE A 225 -2.45 -5.87 19.57
CA ILE A 225 -1.47 -5.14 20.40
C ILE A 225 -1.25 -3.72 19.94
N PHE A 226 -1.37 -3.46 18.64
CA PHE A 226 -1.44 -2.11 18.08
C PHE A 226 -2.04 -2.13 16.68
N THR A 227 -2.44 -0.94 16.22
CA THR A 227 -2.82 -0.67 14.84
C THR A 227 -1.87 0.36 14.26
N VAL A 228 -1.72 0.33 12.96
CA VAL A 228 -0.88 1.29 12.24
C VAL A 228 -1.39 1.54 10.84
N GLY A 229 -1.26 2.76 10.40
CA GLY A 229 -1.43 3.20 9.03
C GLY A 229 -0.68 4.50 8.83
N ALA A 230 -0.74 5.04 7.63
CA ALA A 230 0.00 6.25 7.30
C ALA A 230 -0.70 7.03 6.18
N ALA A 231 -0.19 8.23 5.94
CA ALA A 231 -0.50 9.08 4.79
C ALA A 231 0.77 9.27 3.94
N GLY A 232 0.62 9.54 2.62
CA GLY A 232 1.77 9.85 1.77
C GLY A 232 1.88 9.02 0.48
N GLY A 233 0.75 8.58 -0.10
CA GLY A 233 0.75 7.80 -1.36
C GLY A 233 1.58 6.51 -1.22
N PRO A 234 2.55 6.23 -2.11
CA PRO A 234 3.32 4.99 -2.07
C PRO A 234 4.17 4.84 -0.79
N THR A 235 4.55 5.94 -0.13
CA THR A 235 5.31 5.88 1.12
C THR A 235 4.50 5.36 2.31
N ILE A 236 3.18 5.23 2.21
CA ILE A 236 2.33 4.60 3.23
C ILE A 236 2.83 3.20 3.56
N ILE A 237 3.13 2.40 2.54
CA ILE A 237 3.60 1.01 2.71
C ILE A 237 4.89 0.98 3.51
N THR A 238 5.85 1.82 3.13
CA THR A 238 7.17 1.86 3.76
C THR A 238 7.10 2.37 5.20
N GLN A 239 6.27 3.37 5.47
CA GLN A 239 6.04 3.89 6.82
C GLN A 239 5.43 2.82 7.74
N VAL A 240 4.42 2.08 7.26
CA VAL A 240 3.79 1.00 8.03
C VAL A 240 4.80 -0.12 8.32
N VAL A 241 5.60 -0.53 7.34
CA VAL A 241 6.66 -1.53 7.54
C VAL A 241 7.66 -1.06 8.60
N LEU A 242 8.17 0.18 8.48
CA LEU A 242 9.13 0.72 9.44
C LEU A 242 8.54 0.82 10.85
N ALA A 243 7.29 1.24 10.99
CA ALA A 243 6.61 1.29 12.30
C ALA A 243 6.51 -0.11 12.93
N ILE A 244 6.14 -1.14 12.14
CA ILE A 244 6.08 -2.51 12.62
C ILE A 244 7.46 -3.00 13.08
N ILE A 245 8.51 -2.74 12.30
CA ILE A 245 9.90 -3.09 12.65
C ILE A 245 10.32 -2.39 13.96
N GLN A 246 9.99 -1.12 14.15
CA GLN A 246 10.33 -0.39 15.38
C GLN A 246 9.73 -1.05 16.62
N VAL A 247 8.48 -1.53 16.53
CA VAL A 247 7.80 -2.17 17.67
C VAL A 247 8.27 -3.63 17.82
N VAL A 248 8.29 -4.40 16.73
CA VAL A 248 8.48 -5.86 16.77
C VAL A 248 9.95 -6.26 16.90
N ASP A 249 10.85 -5.62 16.13
CA ASP A 249 12.28 -5.96 16.15
C ASP A 249 13.04 -5.17 17.21
N PHE A 250 12.74 -3.88 17.37
CA PHE A 250 13.47 -3.00 18.30
C PHE A 250 12.76 -2.80 19.66
N GLY A 251 11.59 -3.39 19.88
CA GLY A 251 10.87 -3.34 21.15
C GLY A 251 10.41 -1.96 21.58
N LYS A 252 10.26 -1.02 20.64
CA LYS A 252 9.75 0.32 20.95
C LYS A 252 8.26 0.28 21.29
N SER A 253 7.80 1.20 22.12
CA SER A 253 6.37 1.40 22.37
C SER A 253 5.68 1.87 21.08
N PRO A 254 4.46 1.37 20.79
CA PRO A 254 3.61 1.86 19.73
C PRO A 254 3.26 3.34 19.86
#